data_5f95d51ef54992e45cc48c47a110fb38
#
_entry.id   5f95d51ef54992e45cc48c47a110fb38
#
_cell.length_a   1.000
_cell.length_b   1.000
_cell.length_c   1.000
_cell.angle_alpha   90.00
_cell.angle_beta   90.00
_cell.angle_gamma   90.00
#
_symmetry.space_group_name_H-M   'P 1'
#
loop_
_entity.id
_entity.type
_entity.pdbx_description
1 polymer ?
#
loop_
_entity_poly.entity_id
_entity_poly.type
_entity_poly.pdbx_seq_one_letter_code
_entity_poly.pdbx_strand_id
1 'polypeptide(L)'
;MKSLPPLILALLLTGCTENTSTDAFESTHAAPNIVPATVVEPVLFVAAGLNTSGSLVRNYQRGLQYAIDYFGHYGPYYVYLLGPDSEQSVRHIYYQRALTRATSDARLGSLEEQTREFLSRPNIVNEIRSVLSGKAEGGLTWTQAPPFLYEDVTTNAQGREKDPVENTWGALHEYHHVFQIAHCETKEKRTSEKNINSWISEGMATYSSAKFMGNMGLVDFEEYMLQLRTSGANIGRPSANEFLRENSDWQLQHEGYWDTGEFAQVYYMLGAWATAYLIHAHNIEETIVLRDWYYDIPRMGKSAAFRKHMGISLTEFYPKFDAFIRQTDDVVMKIFQRQRGDR
;
A
#
# COMPACT_ATOMS: atom_id res chain seq x y z
N MET A 1 22.79 -14.62 36.94
CA MET A 1 21.56 -14.10 36.32
C MET A 1 21.83 -12.65 35.94
N LYS A 2 22.18 -12.40 34.67
CA LYS A 2 22.39 -11.04 34.18
C LYS A 2 21.06 -10.61 33.53
N SER A 3 20.47 -9.54 34.04
CA SER A 3 19.27 -8.91 33.57
C SER A 3 19.47 -8.46 32.12
N LEU A 4 18.62 -8.93 31.20
CA LEU A 4 18.51 -8.42 29.84
C LEU A 4 17.94 -7.00 29.88
N PRO A 5 18.52 -6.02 29.15
CA PRO A 5 17.92 -4.73 29.02
C PRO A 5 16.74 -4.83 28.03
N PRO A 6 15.63 -4.15 28.29
CA PRO A 6 14.54 -4.04 27.34
C PRO A 6 14.97 -3.08 26.22
N LEU A 7 15.31 -3.60 25.04
CA LEU A 7 15.53 -2.79 23.86
C LEU A 7 14.21 -2.66 23.09
N ILE A 8 13.24 -2.02 23.72
CA ILE A 8 12.08 -1.48 23.01
C ILE A 8 12.37 0.00 22.83
N LEU A 9 12.96 0.37 21.71
CA LEU A 9 13.08 1.77 21.34
C LEU A 9 11.81 2.17 20.58
N ALA A 10 10.79 2.59 21.33
CA ALA A 10 9.67 3.32 20.77
C ALA A 10 10.20 4.71 20.37
N LEU A 11 10.52 4.89 19.10
CA LEU A 11 10.77 6.22 18.56
C LEU A 11 9.41 6.91 18.41
N LEU A 12 9.00 7.62 19.45
CA LEU A 12 7.97 8.62 19.35
C LEU A 12 8.52 9.72 18.43
N LEU A 13 7.92 9.91 17.27
CA LEU A 13 8.11 11.13 16.49
C LEU A 13 7.41 12.27 17.24
N THR A 14 8.01 12.71 18.36
CA THR A 14 7.64 13.95 19.02
C THR A 14 8.45 15.06 18.40
N GLY A 15 7.78 15.98 17.75
CA GLY A 15 8.35 17.29 17.53
C GLY A 15 8.49 17.74 16.10
N CYS A 16 7.39 18.18 15.53
CA CYS A 16 7.31 19.43 14.81
C CYS A 16 6.07 20.14 15.29
N THR A 17 6.17 20.78 16.46
CA THR A 17 5.24 21.83 16.86
C THR A 17 5.70 23.11 16.20
N GLU A 18 4.69 23.83 15.70
CA GLU A 18 4.70 25.20 15.24
C GLU A 18 5.05 25.43 13.76
N ASN A 19 4.01 25.19 12.93
CA ASN A 19 3.52 26.28 12.09
C ASN A 19 2.05 25.97 11.73
N THR A 20 1.16 26.47 12.54
CA THR A 20 -0.26 26.52 12.25
C THR A 20 -0.51 27.57 11.17
N SER A 21 -0.34 27.18 9.92
CA SER A 21 -1.08 27.80 8.82
C SER A 21 -2.37 26.97 8.72
N THR A 22 -3.37 27.43 9.43
CA THR A 22 -4.77 26.99 9.30
C THR A 22 -5.34 27.57 8.02
N ASP A 23 -4.86 27.13 6.86
CA ASP A 23 -5.67 27.14 5.67
C ASP A 23 -6.46 25.82 5.69
N ALA A 24 -7.61 25.90 6.36
CA ALA A 24 -8.64 24.90 6.28
C ALA A 24 -9.06 24.78 4.81
N PHE A 25 -8.50 23.79 4.13
CA PHE A 25 -9.11 23.25 2.93
C PHE A 25 -10.43 22.62 3.39
N GLU A 26 -11.50 23.43 3.41
CA GLU A 26 -12.86 22.91 3.55
C GLU A 26 -13.12 21.98 2.36
N SER A 27 -12.78 20.71 2.55
CA SER A 27 -13.31 19.64 1.73
C SER A 27 -14.82 19.56 2.00
N THR A 28 -15.60 20.25 1.17
CA THR A 28 -17.07 20.27 1.25
C THR A 28 -17.73 18.95 0.90
N HIS A 29 -16.97 17.86 0.86
CA HIS A 29 -17.45 16.51 0.61
C HIS A 29 -17.22 15.61 1.81
N ALA A 30 -17.94 15.89 2.90
CA ALA A 30 -18.11 14.91 3.97
C ALA A 30 -18.84 13.69 3.38
N ALA A 31 -18.12 12.60 3.11
CA ALA A 31 -18.73 11.34 2.74
C ALA A 31 -19.57 10.84 3.92
N PRO A 32 -20.89 10.70 3.78
CA PRO A 32 -21.73 10.22 4.87
C PRO A 32 -21.39 8.74 5.14
N ASN A 33 -21.12 8.39 6.38
CA ASN A 33 -20.89 7.03 6.90
C ASN A 33 -19.50 6.41 6.73
N ILE A 34 -18.49 7.13 6.31
CA ILE A 34 -17.14 6.71 6.60
C ILE A 34 -16.88 7.10 8.07
N VAL A 35 -16.50 6.12 8.90
CA VAL A 35 -15.96 6.46 10.22
C VAL A 35 -14.79 7.39 9.94
N PRO A 36 -14.85 8.66 10.39
CA PRO A 36 -13.75 9.58 10.12
C PRO A 36 -12.49 8.90 10.56
N ALA A 37 -11.51 8.83 9.67
CA ALA A 37 -10.21 8.36 10.07
C ALA A 37 -9.80 9.24 11.24
N THR A 38 -9.71 8.64 12.42
CA THR A 38 -9.31 9.38 13.59
C THR A 38 -7.87 9.74 13.35
N VAL A 39 -7.56 11.03 13.32
CA VAL A 39 -6.16 11.46 13.33
C VAL A 39 -5.57 10.95 14.63
N VAL A 40 -4.82 9.86 14.55
CA VAL A 40 -4.20 9.25 15.70
C VAL A 40 -2.70 9.29 15.48
N GLU A 41 -2.04 10.14 16.21
CA GLU A 41 -0.62 9.99 16.45
C GLU A 41 -0.40 8.90 17.52
N PRO A 42 0.67 8.15 17.44
CA PRO A 42 1.77 8.13 16.48
C PRO A 42 1.87 6.83 15.70
N VAL A 43 2.53 6.89 14.57
CA VAL A 43 3.07 5.72 13.90
C VAL A 43 4.18 5.13 14.76
N LEU A 44 3.96 3.94 15.31
CA LEU A 44 4.94 3.26 16.13
C LEU A 44 5.86 2.41 15.24
N PHE A 45 7.15 2.74 15.19
CA PHE A 45 8.14 1.88 14.56
C PHE A 45 8.71 0.90 15.59
N VAL A 46 8.64 -0.39 15.27
CA VAL A 46 9.33 -1.43 16.04
C VAL A 46 10.37 -2.06 15.12
N ALA A 47 11.63 -1.92 15.48
CA ALA A 47 12.73 -2.52 14.74
C ALA A 47 13.45 -3.54 15.63
N ALA A 48 13.32 -4.83 15.32
CA ALA A 48 14.05 -5.90 16.02
C ALA A 48 15.23 -6.36 15.16
N GLY A 49 16.38 -6.56 15.77
CA GLY A 49 17.59 -7.02 15.09
C GLY A 49 18.17 -6.03 14.07
N LEU A 50 17.69 -4.79 14.06
CA LEU A 50 18.12 -3.74 13.13
C LEU A 50 18.87 -2.63 13.84
N ASN A 51 19.81 -2.01 13.12
CA ASN A 51 20.36 -0.74 13.53
C ASN A 51 19.33 0.38 13.24
N THR A 52 18.65 0.85 14.29
CA THR A 52 17.61 1.90 14.19
C THR A 52 18.11 3.23 13.65
N SER A 53 19.44 3.47 13.67
CA SER A 53 20.06 4.63 13.02
C SER A 53 20.35 4.40 11.53
N GLY A 54 20.06 3.20 11.02
CA GLY A 54 20.35 2.77 9.65
C GLY A 54 19.58 3.52 8.59
N SER A 55 20.04 3.40 7.35
CA SER A 55 19.42 4.01 6.17
C SER A 55 17.99 3.48 5.94
N LEU A 56 17.76 2.20 6.24
CA LEU A 56 16.46 1.53 6.11
C LEU A 56 15.35 2.28 6.83
N VAL A 57 15.51 2.49 8.16
CA VAL A 57 14.48 3.16 8.97
C VAL A 57 14.24 4.57 8.47
N ARG A 58 15.30 5.32 8.17
CA ARG A 58 15.15 6.69 7.64
C ARG A 58 14.45 6.75 6.29
N ASN A 59 14.78 5.83 5.38
CA ASN A 59 14.15 5.79 4.06
C ASN A 59 12.67 5.40 4.16
N TYR A 60 12.36 4.43 5.02
CA TYR A 60 10.98 4.05 5.30
C TYR A 60 10.19 5.23 5.90
N GLN A 61 10.73 5.90 6.92
CA GLN A 61 10.11 7.07 7.54
C GLN A 61 9.88 8.20 6.55
N ARG A 62 10.86 8.46 5.66
CA ARG A 62 10.74 9.49 4.63
C ARG A 62 9.61 9.17 3.64
N GLY A 63 9.52 7.93 3.18
CA GLY A 63 8.42 7.49 2.30
C GLY A 63 7.07 7.62 2.98
N LEU A 64 6.98 7.14 4.23
CA LEU A 64 5.76 7.21 5.01
C LEU A 64 5.29 8.66 5.24
N GLN A 65 6.21 9.56 5.61
CA GLN A 65 5.87 10.97 5.79
C GLN A 65 5.32 11.59 4.50
N TYR A 66 5.97 11.30 3.35
CA TYR A 66 5.48 11.77 2.05
C TYR A 66 4.06 11.27 1.74
N ALA A 67 3.78 10.00 2.02
CA ALA A 67 2.46 9.43 1.81
C ALA A 67 1.40 10.05 2.74
N ILE A 68 1.75 10.27 4.01
CA ILE A 68 0.88 10.95 4.98
C ILE A 68 0.57 12.37 4.52
N ASP A 69 1.57 13.12 4.08
CA ASP A 69 1.39 14.49 3.61
C ASP A 69 0.45 14.56 2.38
N TYR A 70 0.46 13.53 1.54
CA TYR A 70 -0.40 13.46 0.34
C TYR A 70 -1.81 12.95 0.63
N PHE A 71 -1.93 11.83 1.36
CA PHE A 71 -3.21 11.16 1.59
C PHE A 71 -3.93 11.62 2.85
N GLY A 72 -3.23 12.20 3.81
CA GLY A 72 -3.73 12.52 5.14
C GLY A 72 -3.34 11.48 6.19
N HIS A 73 -3.70 11.78 7.44
CA HIS A 73 -3.41 10.91 8.59
C HIS A 73 -4.53 9.89 8.79
N TYR A 74 -4.17 8.61 8.72
CA TYR A 74 -5.06 7.48 9.02
C TYR A 74 -4.41 6.59 10.07
N GLY A 75 -5.16 6.16 11.06
CA GLY A 75 -4.59 5.34 12.11
C GLY A 75 -5.60 4.89 13.16
N PRO A 76 -5.14 4.20 14.22
CA PRO A 76 -3.73 3.92 14.53
C PRO A 76 -3.03 3.04 13.48
N TYR A 77 -1.79 3.40 13.14
CA TYR A 77 -0.97 2.70 12.17
C TYR A 77 0.38 2.31 12.80
N TYR A 78 0.66 1.03 12.82
CA TYR A 78 1.87 0.46 13.41
C TYR A 78 2.75 -0.15 12.33
N VAL A 79 4.02 0.20 12.31
CA VAL A 79 5.00 -0.35 11.38
C VAL A 79 5.99 -1.22 12.14
N TYR A 80 6.14 -2.46 11.71
CA TYR A 80 7.06 -3.43 12.27
C TYR A 80 8.14 -3.77 11.24
N LEU A 81 9.30 -3.15 11.38
CA LEU A 81 10.48 -3.49 10.58
C LEU A 81 11.29 -4.52 11.37
N LEU A 82 11.24 -5.77 10.91
CA LEU A 82 11.81 -6.89 11.65
C LEU A 82 13.03 -7.47 10.94
N GLY A 83 14.13 -7.60 11.66
CA GLY A 83 15.32 -8.35 11.25
C GLY A 83 15.43 -9.64 12.03
N PRO A 84 16.38 -10.55 11.65
CA PRO A 84 16.68 -11.74 12.43
C PRO A 84 17.11 -11.36 13.85
N ASP A 85 16.45 -11.94 14.82
CA ASP A 85 16.76 -11.78 16.25
C ASP A 85 16.53 -13.13 16.95
N SER A 86 16.77 -13.16 18.26
CA SER A 86 16.47 -14.35 19.04
C SER A 86 14.99 -14.70 18.97
N GLU A 87 14.69 -16.01 18.99
CA GLU A 87 13.31 -16.47 18.98
C GLU A 87 12.49 -15.82 20.12
N GLN A 88 13.11 -15.61 21.27
CA GLN A 88 12.45 -14.96 22.40
C GLN A 88 12.04 -13.52 22.08
N SER A 89 12.94 -12.73 21.47
CA SER A 89 12.65 -11.35 21.07
C SER A 89 11.54 -11.28 20.04
N VAL A 90 11.62 -12.10 18.99
CA VAL A 90 10.59 -12.16 17.94
C VAL A 90 9.23 -12.53 18.53
N ARG A 91 9.14 -13.61 19.31
CA ARG A 91 7.89 -14.02 19.97
C ARG A 91 7.33 -12.95 20.90
N HIS A 92 8.20 -12.20 21.58
CA HIS A 92 7.76 -11.08 22.43
C HIS A 92 7.08 -9.97 21.60
N ILE A 93 7.65 -9.60 20.44
CA ILE A 93 7.06 -8.60 19.56
C ILE A 93 5.66 -9.05 19.09
N TYR A 94 5.54 -10.30 18.63
CA TYR A 94 4.25 -10.84 18.19
C TYR A 94 3.23 -10.94 19.33
N TYR A 95 3.69 -11.20 20.55
CA TYR A 95 2.83 -11.14 21.72
C TYR A 95 2.31 -9.71 21.97
N GLN A 96 3.16 -8.70 21.84
CA GLN A 96 2.75 -7.30 21.99
C GLN A 96 1.76 -6.88 20.88
N ARG A 97 1.97 -7.31 19.62
CA ARG A 97 1.01 -7.13 18.53
C ARG A 97 -0.34 -7.74 18.87
N ALA A 98 -0.35 -8.98 19.36
CA ALA A 98 -1.56 -9.67 19.78
C ALA A 98 -2.33 -8.90 20.87
N LEU A 99 -1.61 -8.38 21.87
CA LEU A 99 -2.21 -7.56 22.93
C LEU A 99 -2.82 -6.26 22.38
N THR A 100 -2.11 -5.57 21.49
CA THR A 100 -2.57 -4.32 20.88
C THR A 100 -3.85 -4.56 20.08
N ARG A 101 -3.90 -5.65 19.29
CA ARG A 101 -5.11 -6.03 18.54
C ARG A 101 -6.27 -6.41 19.45
N ALA A 102 -6.02 -7.19 20.48
CA ALA A 102 -7.03 -7.65 21.40
C ALA A 102 -7.66 -6.49 22.20
N THR A 103 -6.88 -5.50 22.60
CA THR A 103 -7.42 -4.28 23.25
C THR A 103 -8.22 -3.41 22.29
N SER A 104 -7.95 -3.48 20.99
CA SER A 104 -8.70 -2.75 19.97
C SER A 104 -10.02 -3.40 19.60
N ASP A 105 -10.24 -4.70 19.89
CA ASP A 105 -11.44 -5.45 19.55
C ASP A 105 -12.06 -6.16 20.78
N ALA A 106 -12.52 -5.38 21.73
CA ALA A 106 -13.08 -5.86 23.00
C ALA A 106 -14.32 -6.79 22.89
N ARG A 107 -14.79 -7.11 21.67
CA ARG A 107 -15.98 -7.92 21.41
C ARG A 107 -15.75 -9.42 21.33
N LEU A 108 -14.52 -9.89 21.36
CA LEU A 108 -14.13 -11.24 20.97
C LEU A 108 -13.67 -12.16 22.13
N GLY A 109 -14.15 -11.97 23.34
CA GLY A 109 -13.76 -12.81 24.48
C GLY A 109 -12.69 -12.20 25.37
N SER A 110 -12.04 -13.01 26.20
CA SER A 110 -10.99 -12.51 27.09
C SER A 110 -9.72 -12.12 26.31
N LEU A 111 -8.97 -11.17 26.87
CA LEU A 111 -7.68 -10.74 26.32
C LEU A 111 -6.72 -11.91 26.05
N GLU A 112 -6.71 -12.87 26.97
CA GLU A 112 -5.88 -14.07 26.85
C GLU A 112 -6.29 -14.97 25.68
N GLU A 113 -7.61 -15.20 25.52
CA GLU A 113 -8.13 -16.00 24.41
C GLU A 113 -7.84 -15.37 23.06
N GLN A 114 -8.08 -14.07 22.92
CA GLN A 114 -7.80 -13.32 21.70
C GLN A 114 -6.30 -13.33 21.34
N THR A 115 -5.44 -13.13 22.34
CA THR A 115 -3.99 -13.19 22.17
C THR A 115 -3.54 -14.59 21.72
N ARG A 116 -4.05 -15.64 22.35
CA ARG A 116 -3.73 -17.02 21.98
C ARG A 116 -4.24 -17.35 20.57
N GLU A 117 -5.47 -16.95 20.25
CA GLU A 117 -6.04 -17.16 18.92
C GLU A 117 -5.19 -16.45 17.86
N PHE A 118 -4.84 -15.18 18.06
CA PHE A 118 -3.99 -14.44 17.12
C PHE A 118 -2.67 -15.16 16.88
N LEU A 119 -1.96 -15.54 17.91
CA LEU A 119 -0.65 -16.18 17.82
C LEU A 119 -0.72 -17.59 17.19
N SER A 120 -1.89 -18.23 17.19
CA SER A 120 -2.09 -19.56 16.59
C SER A 120 -2.49 -19.50 15.11
N ARG A 121 -2.78 -18.33 14.55
CA ARG A 121 -3.17 -18.18 13.14
C ARG A 121 -2.05 -18.63 12.22
N PRO A 122 -2.34 -19.46 11.20
CA PRO A 122 -1.31 -20.00 10.30
C PRO A 122 -0.43 -18.94 9.64
N ASN A 123 -1.01 -17.81 9.24
CA ASN A 123 -0.26 -16.68 8.67
C ASN A 123 0.71 -16.07 9.67
N ILE A 124 0.30 -15.89 10.94
CA ILE A 124 1.18 -15.35 12.00
C ILE A 124 2.31 -16.32 12.33
N VAL A 125 2.00 -17.62 12.40
CA VAL A 125 3.02 -18.66 12.62
C VAL A 125 4.04 -18.66 11.47
N ASN A 126 3.59 -18.53 10.23
CA ASN A 126 4.48 -18.46 9.06
C ASN A 126 5.30 -17.15 9.06
N GLU A 127 4.72 -16.03 9.41
CA GLU A 127 5.39 -14.74 9.52
C GLU A 127 6.51 -14.79 10.58
N ILE A 128 6.25 -15.36 11.76
CA ILE A 128 7.27 -15.60 12.78
C ILE A 128 8.42 -16.47 12.23
N ARG A 129 8.11 -17.54 11.48
CA ARG A 129 9.13 -18.39 10.86
C ARG A 129 9.95 -17.62 9.83
N SER A 130 9.31 -16.76 9.03
CA SER A 130 9.98 -15.93 8.04
C SER A 130 10.97 -14.97 8.71
N VAL A 131 10.58 -14.30 9.80
CA VAL A 131 11.50 -13.47 10.58
C VAL A 131 12.69 -14.30 11.07
N LEU A 132 12.43 -15.44 11.70
CA LEU A 132 13.49 -16.28 12.28
C LEU A 132 14.43 -16.89 11.22
N SER A 133 13.93 -17.16 10.02
CA SER A 133 14.72 -17.70 8.90
C SER A 133 15.36 -16.62 8.03
N GLY A 134 15.08 -15.35 8.28
CA GLY A 134 15.56 -14.25 7.45
C GLY A 134 14.89 -14.17 6.07
N LYS A 135 13.72 -14.80 5.89
CA LYS A 135 12.96 -14.72 4.65
C LYS A 135 12.28 -13.36 4.53
N ALA A 136 12.40 -12.74 3.36
CA ALA A 136 11.75 -11.46 3.10
C ALA A 136 10.26 -11.67 2.83
N GLU A 137 9.42 -11.05 3.64
CA GLU A 137 7.98 -10.94 3.46
C GLU A 137 7.57 -9.54 3.95
N GLY A 138 6.46 -9.02 3.45
CA GLY A 138 5.92 -7.74 3.89
C GLY A 138 4.45 -7.65 3.52
N GLY A 139 3.74 -6.76 4.17
CA GLY A 139 2.37 -6.47 3.83
C GLY A 139 1.57 -5.83 4.96
N LEU A 140 0.47 -5.21 4.56
CA LEU A 140 -0.47 -4.55 5.44
C LEU A 140 -1.52 -5.52 5.95
N THR A 141 -1.81 -5.44 7.23
CA THR A 141 -2.98 -6.08 7.86
C THR A 141 -3.76 -5.06 8.68
N TRP A 142 -5.05 -5.33 8.90
CA TRP A 142 -5.89 -4.43 9.69
C TRP A 142 -6.92 -5.21 10.50
N THR A 143 -7.53 -4.55 11.49
CA THR A 143 -8.65 -5.11 12.24
C THR A 143 -9.93 -5.14 11.39
N GLN A 144 -10.82 -6.12 11.65
CA GLN A 144 -12.00 -6.34 10.81
C GLN A 144 -13.12 -5.30 10.99
N ALA A 145 -13.01 -4.43 11.98
CA ALA A 145 -14.03 -3.42 12.27
C ALA A 145 -13.42 -2.08 12.68
N PRO A 146 -14.05 -0.97 12.27
CA PRO A 146 -13.65 0.35 12.72
C PRO A 146 -13.79 0.55 14.25
N PRO A 147 -12.92 1.36 14.86
CA PRO A 147 -11.79 2.03 14.22
C PRO A 147 -10.75 1.01 13.80
N PHE A 148 -10.29 1.12 12.53
CA PHE A 148 -9.28 0.19 12.02
C PHE A 148 -7.93 0.46 12.69
N LEU A 149 -7.31 -0.61 13.16
CA LEU A 149 -5.89 -0.64 13.49
C LEU A 149 -5.16 -1.23 12.29
N TYR A 150 -4.25 -0.47 11.74
CA TYR A 150 -3.42 -0.88 10.60
C TYR A 150 -2.04 -1.32 11.08
N GLU A 151 -1.55 -2.41 10.55
CA GLU A 151 -0.21 -2.91 10.85
C GLU A 151 0.50 -3.27 9.55
N ASP A 152 1.61 -2.63 9.30
CA ASP A 152 2.55 -3.02 8.26
C ASP A 152 3.70 -3.81 8.88
N VAL A 153 3.97 -4.99 8.34
CA VAL A 153 5.03 -5.87 8.82
C VAL A 153 5.97 -6.19 7.68
N THR A 154 7.21 -5.77 7.82
CA THR A 154 8.29 -6.10 6.90
C THR A 154 9.30 -6.98 7.61
N THR A 155 9.48 -8.22 7.14
CA THR A 155 10.48 -9.16 7.63
C THR A 155 11.77 -9.08 6.80
N ASN A 156 12.88 -9.58 7.36
CA ASN A 156 14.21 -9.48 6.74
C ASN A 156 14.57 -8.07 6.26
N ALA A 157 14.13 -7.08 7.01
CA ALA A 157 14.35 -5.68 6.68
C ALA A 157 15.84 -5.34 6.51
N GLN A 158 16.73 -6.02 7.27
CA GLN A 158 18.18 -5.83 7.14
C GLN A 158 18.75 -6.20 5.77
N GLY A 159 18.16 -7.18 5.06
CA GLY A 159 18.58 -7.54 3.70
C GLY A 159 18.31 -6.41 2.69
N ARG A 160 17.38 -5.52 3.03
CA ARG A 160 16.97 -4.37 2.23
C ARG A 160 17.70 -3.06 2.59
N GLU A 161 18.59 -3.07 3.60
CA GLU A 161 19.28 -1.85 4.09
C GLU A 161 20.02 -1.09 2.99
N LYS A 162 20.44 -1.77 1.94
CA LYS A 162 21.24 -1.19 0.85
C LYS A 162 20.40 -0.58 -0.27
N ASP A 163 19.10 -0.82 -0.30
CA ASP A 163 18.23 -0.29 -1.34
C ASP A 163 17.26 0.75 -0.79
N PRO A 164 17.60 2.05 -0.90
CA PRO A 164 16.72 3.12 -0.45
C PRO A 164 15.41 3.19 -1.25
N VAL A 165 15.42 2.74 -2.51
CA VAL A 165 14.25 2.76 -3.39
C VAL A 165 13.22 1.76 -2.89
N GLU A 166 13.62 0.50 -2.66
CA GLU A 166 12.71 -0.56 -2.20
C GLU A 166 12.06 -0.22 -0.85
N ASN A 167 12.83 0.34 0.10
CA ASN A 167 12.31 0.70 1.41
C ASN A 167 11.33 1.87 1.37
N THR A 168 11.63 2.87 0.55
CA THR A 168 10.73 4.01 0.35
C THR A 168 9.47 3.57 -0.40
N TRP A 169 9.62 2.72 -1.42
CA TRP A 169 8.51 2.15 -2.18
C TRP A 169 7.54 1.40 -1.27
N GLY A 170 8.02 0.51 -0.40
CA GLY A 170 7.18 -0.24 0.53
C GLY A 170 6.35 0.68 1.42
N ALA A 171 6.98 1.69 2.04
CA ALA A 171 6.27 2.64 2.88
C ALA A 171 5.15 3.40 2.14
N LEU A 172 5.45 3.86 0.92
CA LEU A 172 4.49 4.58 0.07
C LEU A 172 3.33 3.67 -0.35
N HIS A 173 3.64 2.44 -0.75
CA HIS A 173 2.70 1.44 -1.24
C HIS A 173 1.71 1.02 -0.14
N GLU A 174 2.22 0.61 1.01
CA GLU A 174 1.38 0.14 2.12
C GLU A 174 0.53 1.27 2.71
N TYR A 175 1.05 2.50 2.76
CA TYR A 175 0.24 3.61 3.24
C TYR A 175 -0.87 4.02 2.26
N HIS A 176 -0.68 3.83 0.96
CA HIS A 176 -1.78 3.98 0.01
C HIS A 176 -2.91 2.99 0.30
N HIS A 177 -2.58 1.75 0.66
CA HIS A 177 -3.60 0.78 1.10
C HIS A 177 -4.30 1.20 2.38
N VAL A 178 -3.61 1.81 3.34
CA VAL A 178 -4.25 2.39 4.54
C VAL A 178 -5.32 3.40 4.12
N PHE A 179 -4.99 4.31 3.19
CA PHE A 179 -5.94 5.26 2.64
C PHE A 179 -7.13 4.57 1.95
N GLN A 180 -6.88 3.59 1.09
CA GLN A 180 -7.91 2.83 0.37
C GLN A 180 -8.88 2.14 1.33
N ILE A 181 -8.36 1.45 2.34
CA ILE A 181 -9.16 0.75 3.35
C ILE A 181 -9.99 1.73 4.15
N ALA A 182 -9.41 2.86 4.57
CA ALA A 182 -10.13 3.89 5.33
C ALA A 182 -11.36 4.43 4.59
N HIS A 183 -11.33 4.42 3.25
CA HIS A 183 -12.41 4.99 2.41
C HIS A 183 -13.29 3.95 1.72
N CYS A 184 -12.84 2.72 1.53
CA CYS A 184 -13.59 1.69 0.81
C CYS A 184 -14.19 0.62 1.73
N GLU A 185 -13.56 0.32 2.86
CA GLU A 185 -14.08 -0.69 3.78
C GLU A 185 -15.21 -0.14 4.64
N THR A 186 -16.35 -0.83 4.61
CA THR A 186 -17.51 -0.52 5.45
C THR A 186 -17.78 -1.67 6.42
N LYS A 187 -18.55 -1.39 7.48
CA LYS A 187 -19.01 -2.44 8.43
C LYS A 187 -19.91 -3.47 7.78
N GLU A 188 -20.54 -3.12 6.67
CA GLU A 188 -21.39 -4.02 5.91
C GLU A 188 -20.54 -5.00 5.10
N LYS A 189 -21.05 -6.21 4.92
CA LYS A 189 -20.38 -7.23 4.10
C LYS A 189 -20.00 -6.64 2.75
N ARG A 190 -18.76 -6.86 2.36
CA ARG A 190 -18.20 -6.48 1.07
C ARG A 190 -19.15 -6.92 -0.05
N THR A 191 -19.83 -5.99 -0.64
CA THR A 191 -20.48 -6.23 -1.93
C THR A 191 -19.46 -6.04 -3.04
N SER A 192 -19.63 -6.70 -4.16
CA SER A 192 -18.72 -6.56 -5.32
C SER A 192 -18.54 -5.10 -5.78
N GLU A 193 -19.56 -4.26 -5.56
CA GLU A 193 -19.52 -2.84 -5.92
C GLU A 193 -18.82 -1.95 -4.88
N LYS A 194 -18.63 -2.42 -3.65
CA LYS A 194 -17.90 -1.69 -2.60
C LYS A 194 -16.45 -2.16 -2.48
N ASN A 195 -16.09 -3.27 -3.10
CA ASN A 195 -14.71 -3.72 -3.21
C ASN A 195 -14.04 -3.11 -4.41
N ILE A 196 -12.83 -2.63 -4.23
CA ILE A 196 -11.97 -2.28 -5.35
C ILE A 196 -11.34 -3.56 -5.91
N ASN A 197 -11.13 -3.57 -7.22
CA ASN A 197 -10.45 -4.66 -7.91
C ASN A 197 -8.96 -4.68 -7.53
N SER A 198 -8.32 -5.84 -7.59
CA SER A 198 -6.89 -5.98 -7.24
C SER A 198 -6.01 -5.05 -8.07
N TRP A 199 -6.29 -4.87 -9.37
CA TRP A 199 -5.54 -3.93 -10.20
C TRP A 199 -5.72 -2.46 -9.77
N ILE A 200 -6.89 -2.10 -9.24
CA ILE A 200 -7.13 -0.77 -8.69
C ILE A 200 -6.35 -0.61 -7.38
N SER A 201 -6.48 -1.60 -6.49
CA SER A 201 -5.78 -1.58 -5.21
C SER A 201 -4.26 -1.53 -5.40
N GLU A 202 -3.71 -2.59 -5.97
CA GLU A 202 -2.27 -2.78 -6.11
C GLU A 202 -1.66 -1.85 -7.18
N GLY A 203 -2.37 -1.68 -8.29
CA GLY A 203 -1.88 -0.87 -9.39
C GLY A 203 -1.80 0.62 -9.05
N MET A 204 -2.81 1.17 -8.38
CA MET A 204 -2.77 2.58 -7.96
C MET A 204 -1.73 2.80 -6.86
N ALA A 205 -1.56 1.86 -5.92
CA ALA A 205 -0.50 1.92 -4.91
C ALA A 205 0.89 1.84 -5.56
N THR A 206 1.08 0.98 -6.57
CA THR A 206 2.34 0.88 -7.32
C THR A 206 2.64 2.14 -8.12
N TYR A 207 1.65 2.67 -8.84
CA TYR A 207 1.80 3.90 -9.60
C TYR A 207 2.16 5.08 -8.69
N SER A 208 1.40 5.29 -7.61
CA SER A 208 1.66 6.39 -6.68
C SER A 208 3.04 6.29 -6.04
N SER A 209 3.47 5.08 -5.66
CA SER A 209 4.81 4.86 -5.12
C SER A 209 5.90 5.24 -6.12
N ALA A 210 5.78 4.81 -7.38
CA ALA A 210 6.70 5.18 -8.46
C ALA A 210 6.73 6.69 -8.67
N LYS A 211 5.55 7.32 -8.73
CA LYS A 211 5.41 8.76 -8.93
C LYS A 211 6.01 9.57 -7.78
N PHE A 212 5.73 9.18 -6.55
CA PHE A 212 6.26 9.87 -5.36
C PHE A 212 7.77 9.70 -5.23
N MET A 213 8.30 8.51 -5.51
CA MET A 213 9.75 8.32 -5.59
C MET A 213 10.39 9.19 -6.67
N GLY A 214 9.74 9.34 -7.82
CA GLY A 214 10.18 10.28 -8.86
C GLY A 214 10.20 11.73 -8.35
N ASN A 215 9.16 12.18 -7.67
CA ASN A 215 9.08 13.52 -7.07
C ASN A 215 10.15 13.72 -5.97
N MET A 216 10.53 12.66 -5.26
CA MET A 216 11.61 12.67 -4.26
C MET A 216 13.01 12.60 -4.87
N GLY A 217 13.13 12.43 -6.21
CA GLY A 217 14.39 12.29 -6.93
C GLY A 217 15.12 10.97 -6.67
N LEU A 218 14.40 9.93 -6.25
CA LEU A 218 14.97 8.59 -6.00
C LEU A 218 15.04 7.74 -7.27
N VAL A 219 14.12 7.95 -8.21
CA VAL A 219 14.05 7.27 -9.49
C VAL A 219 13.69 8.26 -10.60
N ASP A 220 14.01 7.92 -11.85
CA ASP A 220 13.32 8.50 -13.01
C ASP A 220 11.96 7.80 -13.15
N PHE A 221 10.89 8.55 -13.03
CA PHE A 221 9.53 7.99 -13.03
C PHE A 221 9.19 7.29 -14.35
N GLU A 222 9.55 7.90 -15.49
CA GLU A 222 9.22 7.34 -16.80
C GLU A 222 10.02 6.06 -17.06
N GLU A 223 11.32 6.07 -16.68
CA GLU A 223 12.17 4.88 -16.75
C GLU A 223 11.66 3.77 -15.84
N TYR A 224 11.25 4.10 -14.62
CA TYR A 224 10.68 3.13 -13.67
C TYR A 224 9.40 2.49 -14.23
N MET A 225 8.49 3.29 -14.80
CA MET A 225 7.28 2.76 -15.46
C MET A 225 7.63 1.86 -16.65
N LEU A 226 8.66 2.19 -17.43
CA LEU A 226 9.14 1.33 -18.51
C LEU A 226 9.70 0.01 -17.96
N GLN A 227 10.46 0.04 -16.87
CA GLN A 227 10.97 -1.15 -16.21
C GLN A 227 9.85 -2.06 -15.69
N LEU A 228 8.78 -1.53 -15.10
CA LEU A 228 7.60 -2.32 -14.72
C LEU A 228 7.00 -3.08 -15.91
N ARG A 229 7.11 -2.53 -17.11
CA ARG A 229 6.60 -3.14 -18.33
C ARG A 229 7.55 -4.17 -18.94
N THR A 230 8.85 -3.85 -19.01
CA THR A 230 9.85 -4.59 -19.79
C THR A 230 10.65 -5.62 -19.00
N SER A 231 10.91 -5.33 -17.72
CA SER A 231 11.82 -6.15 -16.90
C SER A 231 11.13 -6.75 -15.66
N GLY A 232 9.95 -6.27 -15.35
CA GLY A 232 9.30 -6.59 -14.07
C GLY A 232 10.00 -5.96 -12.86
N ALA A 233 9.25 -5.74 -11.80
CA ALA A 233 9.77 -5.14 -10.56
C ALA A 233 10.58 -6.13 -9.69
N ASN A 234 10.53 -7.45 -10.00
CA ASN A 234 11.15 -8.48 -9.16
C ASN A 234 11.90 -9.54 -9.99
N ILE A 235 13.08 -9.89 -9.54
CA ILE A 235 13.89 -10.96 -10.11
C ILE A 235 13.12 -12.29 -10.05
N GLY A 236 13.02 -12.99 -11.19
CA GLY A 236 12.38 -14.31 -11.28
C GLY A 236 10.91 -14.30 -11.64
N ARG A 237 10.32 -13.15 -11.97
CA ARG A 237 8.93 -13.04 -12.42
C ARG A 237 8.86 -12.46 -13.84
N PRO A 238 7.86 -12.85 -14.66
CA PRO A 238 7.73 -12.33 -16.01
C PRO A 238 7.48 -10.81 -15.98
N SER A 239 8.07 -10.10 -16.93
CA SER A 239 7.71 -8.71 -17.20
C SER A 239 6.27 -8.61 -17.72
N ALA A 240 5.68 -7.42 -17.69
CA ALA A 240 4.35 -7.22 -18.28
C ALA A 240 4.31 -7.62 -19.76
N ASN A 241 5.38 -7.33 -20.51
CA ASN A 241 5.50 -7.71 -21.92
C ASN A 241 5.57 -9.23 -22.13
N GLU A 242 6.34 -9.94 -21.32
CA GLU A 242 6.40 -11.41 -21.36
C GLU A 242 5.04 -12.02 -21.03
N PHE A 243 4.42 -11.56 -19.95
CA PHE A 243 3.10 -12.01 -19.55
C PHE A 243 2.06 -11.81 -20.67
N LEU A 244 1.97 -10.61 -21.25
CA LEU A 244 1.00 -10.32 -22.31
C LEU A 244 1.27 -11.12 -23.61
N ARG A 245 2.52 -11.46 -23.90
CA ARG A 245 2.88 -12.30 -25.04
C ARG A 245 2.44 -13.75 -24.82
N GLU A 246 2.61 -14.26 -23.59
CA GLU A 246 2.28 -15.65 -23.26
C GLU A 246 0.79 -15.85 -22.99
N ASN A 247 0.08 -14.78 -22.62
CA ASN A 247 -1.36 -14.78 -22.31
C ASN A 247 -2.08 -13.80 -23.25
N SER A 248 -2.21 -14.17 -24.52
CA SER A 248 -2.76 -13.32 -25.58
C SER A 248 -4.25 -12.98 -25.37
N ASP A 249 -4.98 -13.82 -24.64
CA ASP A 249 -6.39 -13.70 -24.29
C ASP A 249 -6.61 -12.97 -22.95
N TRP A 250 -5.52 -12.60 -22.24
CA TRP A 250 -5.62 -11.86 -20.99
C TRP A 250 -6.27 -10.50 -21.18
N GLN A 251 -7.14 -10.13 -20.27
CA GLN A 251 -7.78 -8.82 -20.19
C GLN A 251 -7.90 -8.39 -18.72
N LEU A 252 -7.67 -7.10 -18.45
CA LEU A 252 -7.70 -6.55 -17.10
C LEU A 252 -9.05 -6.76 -16.39
N GLN A 253 -10.16 -6.81 -17.12
CA GLN A 253 -11.48 -7.07 -16.55
C GLN A 253 -11.64 -8.48 -15.96
N HIS A 254 -10.82 -9.43 -16.39
CA HIS A 254 -10.86 -10.84 -15.97
C HIS A 254 -9.85 -11.15 -14.85
N GLU A 255 -9.36 -10.15 -14.14
CA GLU A 255 -8.32 -10.32 -13.13
C GLU A 255 -8.59 -11.46 -12.13
N GLY A 256 -9.84 -11.61 -11.67
CA GLY A 256 -10.19 -12.67 -10.73
C GLY A 256 -10.01 -14.10 -11.27
N TYR A 257 -9.97 -14.28 -12.59
CA TYR A 257 -9.67 -15.55 -13.23
C TYR A 257 -8.18 -15.89 -13.18
N TRP A 258 -7.33 -14.84 -13.20
CA TRP A 258 -5.88 -14.95 -13.22
C TRP A 258 -5.23 -14.80 -11.84
N ASP A 259 -6.04 -14.66 -10.77
CA ASP A 259 -5.59 -14.48 -9.39
C ASP A 259 -5.09 -15.80 -8.77
N THR A 260 -4.16 -16.44 -9.46
CA THR A 260 -3.44 -17.60 -8.96
C THR A 260 -1.97 -17.23 -8.80
N GLY A 261 -1.48 -17.24 -7.58
CA GLY A 261 -0.10 -17.03 -7.09
C GLY A 261 1.00 -16.53 -8.04
N GLU A 262 1.14 -17.11 -9.21
CA GLU A 262 2.13 -16.71 -10.23
C GLU A 262 1.76 -15.41 -10.93
N PHE A 263 0.48 -15.08 -11.02
CA PHE A 263 -0.03 -13.93 -11.76
C PHE A 263 -0.35 -12.72 -10.89
N ALA A 264 -0.31 -12.86 -9.56
CA ALA A 264 -0.63 -11.77 -8.63
C ALA A 264 0.14 -10.48 -8.93
N GLN A 265 1.39 -10.60 -9.40
CA GLN A 265 2.24 -9.43 -9.74
C GLN A 265 1.84 -8.69 -11.00
N VAL A 266 1.07 -9.33 -11.86
CA VAL A 266 0.54 -8.66 -13.05
C VAL A 266 -0.35 -7.48 -12.65
N TYR A 267 -1.04 -7.58 -11.53
CA TYR A 267 -1.87 -6.50 -10.99
C TYR A 267 -1.07 -5.28 -10.59
N TYR A 268 0.12 -5.49 -10.04
CA TYR A 268 1.03 -4.38 -9.71
C TYR A 268 1.47 -3.65 -10.97
N MET A 269 2.01 -4.38 -11.94
CA MET A 269 2.57 -3.80 -13.16
C MET A 269 1.51 -3.24 -14.09
N LEU A 270 0.55 -4.08 -14.49
CA LEU A 270 -0.49 -3.67 -15.44
C LEU A 270 -1.51 -2.72 -14.82
N GLY A 271 -1.78 -2.85 -13.53
CA GLY A 271 -2.60 -1.89 -12.78
C GLY A 271 -1.93 -0.52 -12.67
N ALA A 272 -0.61 -0.45 -12.47
CA ALA A 272 0.12 0.82 -12.50
C ALA A 272 0.04 1.47 -13.89
N TRP A 273 0.14 0.68 -14.97
CA TRP A 273 -0.04 1.17 -16.33
C TRP A 273 -1.49 1.58 -16.63
N ALA A 274 -2.49 0.90 -16.05
CA ALA A 274 -3.89 1.29 -16.15
C ALA A 274 -4.14 2.65 -15.46
N THR A 275 -3.50 2.87 -14.32
CA THR A 275 -3.50 4.15 -13.60
C THR A 275 -2.84 5.25 -14.43
N ALA A 276 -1.65 4.98 -14.98
CA ALA A 276 -0.95 5.91 -15.87
C ALA A 276 -1.81 6.25 -17.12
N TYR A 277 -2.50 5.28 -17.68
CA TYR A 277 -3.38 5.48 -18.83
C TYR A 277 -4.55 6.43 -18.50
N LEU A 278 -5.18 6.29 -17.33
CA LEU A 278 -6.22 7.22 -16.87
C LEU A 278 -5.69 8.63 -16.72
N ILE A 279 -4.54 8.81 -16.08
CA ILE A 279 -3.97 10.12 -15.78
C ILE A 279 -3.45 10.79 -17.06
N HIS A 280 -2.62 10.10 -17.83
CA HIS A 280 -1.87 10.72 -18.91
C HIS A 280 -2.55 10.61 -20.30
N ALA A 281 -3.24 9.50 -20.59
CA ALA A 281 -3.91 9.33 -21.88
C ALA A 281 -5.34 9.93 -21.89
N HIS A 282 -6.07 9.79 -20.78
CA HIS A 282 -7.39 10.41 -20.60
C HIS A 282 -7.32 11.81 -20.00
N ASN A 283 -6.12 12.29 -19.62
CA ASN A 283 -5.89 13.61 -19.05
C ASN A 283 -6.75 13.90 -17.80
N ILE A 284 -6.86 12.91 -16.91
CA ILE A 284 -7.56 13.04 -15.63
C ILE A 284 -6.54 13.49 -14.58
N GLU A 285 -6.90 14.44 -13.75
CA GLU A 285 -6.01 14.90 -12.68
C GLU A 285 -5.60 13.74 -11.76
N GLU A 286 -4.32 13.70 -11.41
CA GLU A 286 -3.73 12.63 -10.58
C GLU A 286 -4.44 12.49 -9.24
N THR A 287 -4.79 13.60 -8.60
CA THR A 287 -5.53 13.60 -7.33
C THR A 287 -6.90 12.98 -7.45
N ILE A 288 -7.59 13.16 -8.58
CA ILE A 288 -8.88 12.51 -8.84
C ILE A 288 -8.71 11.00 -8.90
N VAL A 289 -7.70 10.52 -9.65
CA VAL A 289 -7.47 9.08 -9.85
C VAL A 289 -6.94 8.40 -8.59
N LEU A 290 -6.02 9.03 -7.87
CA LEU A 290 -5.36 8.41 -6.71
C LEU A 290 -6.12 8.60 -5.40
N ARG A 291 -7.04 9.58 -5.32
CA ARG A 291 -7.65 9.97 -4.06
C ARG A 291 -9.15 10.23 -4.13
N ASP A 292 -9.59 11.20 -4.95
CA ASP A 292 -10.90 11.82 -4.75
C ASP A 292 -12.08 10.90 -5.05
N TRP A 293 -11.95 9.99 -6.00
CA TRP A 293 -13.02 9.06 -6.34
C TRP A 293 -13.29 8.01 -5.24
N TYR A 294 -12.30 7.72 -4.39
CA TYR A 294 -12.47 6.79 -3.27
C TYR A 294 -13.52 7.27 -2.28
N TYR A 295 -13.68 8.59 -2.10
CA TYR A 295 -14.68 9.17 -1.21
C TYR A 295 -16.13 8.86 -1.64
N ASP A 296 -16.34 8.57 -2.91
CA ASP A 296 -17.67 8.29 -3.45
C ASP A 296 -17.99 6.78 -3.52
N ILE A 297 -17.01 5.90 -3.45
CA ILE A 297 -17.22 4.44 -3.54
C ILE A 297 -18.21 3.92 -2.48
N PRO A 298 -18.09 4.27 -1.19
CA PRO A 298 -19.02 3.77 -0.18
C PRO A 298 -20.47 4.21 -0.43
N ARG A 299 -20.66 5.37 -1.05
CA ARG A 299 -21.97 5.98 -1.26
C ARG A 299 -22.67 5.47 -2.51
N MET A 300 -21.96 5.34 -3.62
CA MET A 300 -22.57 5.04 -4.92
C MET A 300 -22.08 3.75 -5.57
N GLY A 301 -21.11 3.07 -4.98
CA GLY A 301 -20.45 1.90 -5.55
C GLY A 301 -19.32 2.27 -6.52
N LYS A 302 -18.43 1.31 -6.72
CA LYS A 302 -17.21 1.44 -7.51
C LYS A 302 -17.49 1.89 -8.96
N SER A 303 -18.38 1.18 -9.63
CA SER A 303 -18.66 1.45 -11.06
C SER A 303 -19.23 2.84 -11.31
N ALA A 304 -20.13 3.30 -10.43
CA ALA A 304 -20.72 4.63 -10.54
C ALA A 304 -19.70 5.72 -10.16
N ALA A 305 -18.91 5.51 -9.10
CA ALA A 305 -17.84 6.42 -8.71
C ALA A 305 -16.78 6.54 -9.82
N PHE A 306 -16.33 5.41 -10.39
CA PHE A 306 -15.40 5.41 -11.50
C PHE A 306 -15.92 6.24 -12.67
N ARG A 307 -17.15 5.98 -13.12
CA ARG A 307 -17.74 6.74 -14.22
C ARG A 307 -17.86 8.23 -13.93
N LYS A 308 -18.25 8.59 -12.71
CA LYS A 308 -18.38 9.99 -12.28
C LYS A 308 -17.05 10.75 -12.38
N HIS A 309 -15.99 10.16 -11.88
CA HIS A 309 -14.70 10.82 -11.73
C HIS A 309 -13.79 10.65 -12.95
N MET A 310 -13.86 9.49 -13.62
CA MET A 310 -13.01 9.21 -14.79
C MET A 310 -13.66 9.61 -16.12
N GLY A 311 -14.95 9.99 -16.11
CA GLY A 311 -15.68 10.35 -17.33
C GLY A 311 -15.94 9.19 -18.29
N ILE A 312 -15.56 7.97 -17.90
CA ILE A 312 -15.68 6.73 -18.70
C ILE A 312 -16.13 5.60 -17.76
N SER A 313 -16.95 4.69 -18.23
CA SER A 313 -17.32 3.50 -17.46
C SER A 313 -16.18 2.47 -17.46
N LEU A 314 -16.15 1.58 -16.45
CA LEU A 314 -15.22 0.45 -16.44
C LEU A 314 -15.34 -0.42 -17.70
N THR A 315 -16.58 -0.67 -18.17
CA THR A 315 -16.84 -1.46 -19.37
C THR A 315 -16.24 -0.83 -20.64
N GLU A 316 -16.23 0.50 -20.73
CA GLU A 316 -15.62 1.23 -21.84
C GLU A 316 -14.10 1.37 -21.69
N PHE A 317 -13.63 1.43 -20.44
CA PHE A 317 -12.21 1.56 -20.11
C PHE A 317 -11.42 0.29 -20.48
N TYR A 318 -11.89 -0.89 -20.06
CA TYR A 318 -11.14 -2.13 -20.23
C TYR A 318 -10.67 -2.41 -21.65
N PRO A 319 -11.53 -2.40 -22.69
CA PRO A 319 -11.07 -2.68 -24.05
C PRO A 319 -10.11 -1.61 -24.61
N LYS A 320 -10.26 -0.35 -24.18
CA LYS A 320 -9.34 0.72 -24.57
C LYS A 320 -7.96 0.55 -23.95
N PHE A 321 -7.92 0.21 -22.66
CA PHE A 321 -6.68 -0.08 -21.97
C PHE A 321 -5.98 -1.33 -22.53
N ASP A 322 -6.71 -2.42 -22.75
CA ASP A 322 -6.16 -3.66 -23.32
C ASP A 322 -5.54 -3.41 -24.71
N ALA A 323 -6.21 -2.62 -25.56
CA ALA A 323 -5.67 -2.22 -26.84
C ALA A 323 -4.42 -1.32 -26.73
N PHE A 324 -4.37 -0.44 -25.72
CA PHE A 324 -3.25 0.44 -25.46
C PHE A 324 -2.03 -0.35 -24.94
N ILE A 325 -2.23 -1.18 -23.92
CA ILE A 325 -1.10 -1.84 -23.22
C ILE A 325 -0.37 -2.86 -24.09
N ARG A 326 -1.00 -3.35 -25.16
CA ARG A 326 -0.41 -4.29 -26.14
C ARG A 326 0.40 -3.61 -27.24
N GLN A 327 0.47 -2.29 -27.27
CA GLN A 327 1.26 -1.55 -28.24
C GLN A 327 2.77 -1.63 -27.88
N THR A 328 3.63 -1.17 -28.81
CA THR A 328 5.07 -1.12 -28.57
C THR A 328 5.44 -0.12 -27.47
N ASP A 329 6.59 -0.32 -26.83
CA ASP A 329 7.05 0.54 -25.74
C ASP A 329 7.14 2.00 -26.17
N ASP A 330 7.64 2.29 -27.37
CA ASP A 330 7.71 3.66 -27.92
C ASP A 330 6.34 4.32 -28.03
N VAL A 331 5.28 3.56 -28.25
CA VAL A 331 3.91 4.10 -28.36
C VAL A 331 3.32 4.34 -26.99
N VAL A 332 3.45 3.38 -26.06
CA VAL A 332 2.89 3.53 -24.73
C VAL A 332 3.59 4.64 -23.93
N MET A 333 4.90 4.80 -24.10
CA MET A 333 5.68 5.86 -23.43
C MET A 333 5.31 7.28 -23.87
N LYS A 334 4.69 7.45 -25.05
CA LYS A 334 4.24 8.78 -25.52
C LYS A 334 3.19 9.42 -24.63
N ILE A 335 2.50 8.67 -23.78
CA ILE A 335 1.52 9.27 -22.87
C ILE A 335 2.17 10.25 -21.89
N PHE A 336 3.42 10.04 -21.49
CA PHE A 336 4.16 10.92 -20.59
C PHE A 336 4.68 12.19 -21.27
N GLN A 337 4.86 12.20 -22.60
CA GLN A 337 5.40 13.33 -23.34
C GLN A 337 4.37 14.44 -23.58
N ARG A 338 3.07 14.10 -23.63
CA ARG A 338 1.98 15.07 -23.93
C ARG A 338 1.89 16.20 -22.88
N GLN A 339 2.24 15.95 -21.65
CA GLN A 339 2.18 16.96 -20.58
C GLN A 339 3.38 17.93 -20.58
N ARG A 340 4.46 17.64 -21.32
CA ARG A 340 5.65 18.51 -21.40
C ARG A 340 5.48 19.66 -22.42
N GLY A 341 4.58 19.50 -23.40
CA GLY A 341 4.36 20.48 -24.47
C GLY A 341 3.37 21.61 -24.14
N ASP A 342 2.58 21.48 -23.07
CA ASP A 342 1.50 22.41 -22.71
C ASP A 342 1.83 23.26 -21.46
N ARG A 343 3.11 23.29 -21.01
CA ARG A 343 3.55 24.11 -19.87
C ARG A 343 4.46 25.25 -20.30
#